data_16527c2bbf2d737eaa018e4cba325661
#
_entry.id   16527c2bbf2d737eaa018e4cba325661
#
_cell.length_a   1.000
_cell.length_b   1.000
_cell.length_c   1.000
_cell.angle_alpha   90.00
_cell.angle_beta   90.00
_cell.angle_gamma   90.00
#
_symmetry.space_group_name_H-M   'P 1'
#
loop_
_entity.id
_entity.type
_entity.pdbx_description
1 polymer ?
#
loop_
_entity_poly.entity_id
_entity_poly.type
_entity_poly.pdbx_seq_one_letter_code
_entity_poly.pdbx_strand_id
1 'polypeptide(L)'
;MSRDNHPYYEVRYILAGVILTACVYLAFVSAVALEQSVSRFGYVADPDGTRRFLRELAEPNFEQAGADAIKKAKGVDTFLYRAVYKAHAARYGKPFVVGSQGIGDCISWGFGHGCYFAACINWQTGKSSEAPLMPATESIYGGSRVEGRGRPEGSGGWSDGSYGGAAARWLSEVGGIVYREPVGGHDLTTYSADRAKQWGYWGNGGEGDKGKLDAIAKKHPCSRVALVTDFNSAAAAIESGYPVAVCSGVGFESTRDADGFAKRGVHPWGHCMCFVSSRHADGEGKRDGLLCLNSWGPKWIGGPKWPSDQPDGSFWVDRRTVDAMLAGEDSFAVSSESFVYRDLNHHDWLGVAP
;
A
#
# COMPACT_ATOMS: atom_id res chain seq x y z
N MET A 1 3.49 76.12 -19.55
CA MET A 1 3.61 75.19 -18.41
C MET A 1 3.54 73.79 -18.98
N SER A 2 4.70 73.22 -19.24
CA SER A 2 4.87 71.88 -19.75
C SER A 2 4.79 70.90 -18.55
N ARG A 3 3.90 69.86 -18.59
CA ARG A 3 3.91 68.75 -17.64
C ARG A 3 4.84 67.70 -18.19
N ASP A 4 6.02 67.58 -17.61
CA ASP A 4 6.91 66.47 -17.86
C ASP A 4 6.29 65.16 -17.31
N ASN A 5 5.75 64.32 -18.18
CA ASN A 5 5.38 62.98 -17.87
C ASN A 5 6.67 62.16 -17.75
N HIS A 6 7.07 61.79 -16.52
CA HIS A 6 8.22 60.94 -16.27
C HIS A 6 7.87 59.47 -16.60
N PRO A 7 8.49 58.84 -17.60
CA PRO A 7 8.23 57.45 -17.98
C PRO A 7 8.65 56.42 -16.91
N TYR A 8 9.37 56.83 -15.88
CA TYR A 8 9.86 55.98 -14.80
C TYR A 8 8.76 55.43 -13.84
N TYR A 9 7.61 56.06 -13.77
CA TYR A 9 6.53 55.61 -12.90
C TYR A 9 5.77 54.45 -13.50
N GLU A 10 5.52 54.42 -14.80
CA GLU A 10 4.81 53.32 -15.47
C GLU A 10 5.58 52.01 -15.41
N VAL A 11 6.91 52.05 -15.60
CA VAL A 11 7.78 50.85 -15.53
C VAL A 11 7.75 50.22 -14.14
N ARG A 12 7.70 51.04 -13.07
CA ARG A 12 7.63 50.54 -11.69
C ARG A 12 6.31 49.85 -11.38
N TYR A 13 5.20 50.33 -11.88
CA TYR A 13 3.89 49.67 -11.67
C TYR A 13 3.75 48.41 -12.49
N ILE A 14 4.29 48.32 -13.70
CA ILE A 14 4.32 47.10 -14.50
C ILE A 14 5.19 46.05 -13.84
N LEU A 15 6.38 46.43 -13.35
CA LEU A 15 7.28 45.50 -12.67
C LEU A 15 6.68 44.97 -11.37
N ALA A 16 6.06 45.84 -10.57
CA ALA A 16 5.37 45.44 -9.33
C ALA A 16 4.18 44.50 -9.62
N GLY A 17 3.40 44.74 -10.67
CA GLY A 17 2.31 43.88 -11.12
C GLY A 17 2.78 42.50 -11.53
N VAL A 18 3.86 42.42 -12.31
CA VAL A 18 4.44 41.12 -12.75
C VAL A 18 4.98 40.34 -11.56
N ILE A 19 5.67 40.97 -10.62
CA ILE A 19 6.19 40.31 -9.41
C ILE A 19 5.03 39.80 -8.54
N LEU A 20 4.00 40.61 -8.33
CA LEU A 20 2.83 40.22 -7.53
C LEU A 20 2.11 39.03 -8.17
N THR A 21 1.92 39.03 -9.49
CA THR A 21 1.30 37.94 -10.23
C THR A 21 2.13 36.66 -10.14
N ALA A 22 3.45 36.76 -10.26
CA ALA A 22 4.35 35.62 -10.12
C ALA A 22 4.32 35.03 -8.68
N CYS A 23 4.31 35.90 -7.65
CA CYS A 23 4.20 35.44 -6.26
C CYS A 23 2.85 34.75 -5.97
N VAL A 24 1.74 35.31 -6.49
CA VAL A 24 0.41 34.70 -6.34
C VAL A 24 0.35 33.33 -7.06
N TYR A 25 0.91 33.25 -8.28
CA TYR A 25 0.97 32.00 -9.02
C TYR A 25 1.82 30.94 -8.31
N LEU A 26 3.01 31.32 -7.81
CA LEU A 26 3.88 30.42 -7.05
C LEU A 26 3.22 29.97 -5.74
N ALA A 27 2.53 30.86 -5.02
CA ALA A 27 1.79 30.51 -3.82
C ALA A 27 0.62 29.57 -4.13
N PHE A 28 -0.09 29.79 -5.23
CA PHE A 28 -1.18 28.93 -5.69
C PHE A 28 -0.67 27.54 -6.09
N VAL A 29 0.40 27.46 -6.89
CA VAL A 29 1.03 26.18 -7.28
C VAL A 29 1.55 25.43 -6.06
N SER A 30 2.15 26.13 -5.09
CA SER A 30 2.61 25.53 -3.83
C SER A 30 1.45 25.03 -2.97
N ALA A 31 0.35 25.79 -2.89
CA ALA A 31 -0.85 25.38 -2.16
C ALA A 31 -1.52 24.16 -2.79
N VAL A 32 -1.66 24.11 -4.12
CA VAL A 32 -2.21 22.96 -4.86
C VAL A 32 -1.30 21.74 -4.71
N ALA A 33 0.02 21.90 -4.75
CA ALA A 33 0.97 20.81 -4.53
C ALA A 33 0.90 20.28 -3.08
N LEU A 34 0.74 21.17 -2.10
CA LEU A 34 0.58 20.79 -0.70
C LEU A 34 -0.76 20.10 -0.45
N GLU A 35 -1.84 20.57 -1.05
CA GLU A 35 -3.17 19.96 -0.95
C GLU A 35 -3.20 18.56 -1.61
N GLN A 36 -2.55 18.39 -2.76
CA GLN A 36 -2.38 17.07 -3.38
C GLN A 36 -1.49 16.14 -2.55
N SER A 37 -0.50 16.65 -1.82
CA SER A 37 0.35 15.83 -0.95
C SER A 37 -0.39 15.38 0.32
N VAL A 38 -1.20 16.25 0.90
CA VAL A 38 -2.02 15.95 2.10
C VAL A 38 -3.11 14.92 1.77
N SER A 39 -3.69 14.95 0.57
CA SER A 39 -4.71 13.97 0.14
C SER A 39 -4.19 12.54 -0.05
N ARG A 40 -2.86 12.32 -0.06
CA ARG A 40 -2.23 10.99 -0.23
C ARG A 40 -1.90 10.27 1.07
N PHE A 41 -1.97 10.95 2.20
CA PHE A 41 -1.73 10.36 3.51
C PHE A 41 -3.07 10.02 4.16
N GLY A 42 -3.28 8.72 4.40
CA GLY A 42 -4.57 8.22 4.89
C GLY A 42 -4.43 7.19 6.01
N TYR A 43 -3.24 7.00 6.55
CA TYR A 43 -3.08 6.21 7.77
C TYR A 43 -3.35 7.10 9.00
N VAL A 44 -4.39 6.76 9.73
CA VAL A 44 -4.79 7.42 10.98
C VAL A 44 -4.76 6.36 12.06
N ALA A 45 -3.68 6.31 12.83
CA ALA A 45 -3.46 5.30 13.86
C ALA A 45 -4.62 5.25 14.86
N ASP A 46 -5.12 4.03 15.13
CA ASP A 46 -6.07 3.73 16.21
C ASP A 46 -5.56 2.51 17.01
N PRO A 47 -4.57 2.71 17.90
CA PRO A 47 -3.99 1.62 18.67
C PRO A 47 -5.00 0.86 19.52
N ASP A 48 -6.04 1.54 20.04
CA ASP A 48 -7.10 0.87 20.80
C ASP A 48 -7.99 0.02 19.92
N GLY A 49 -8.31 0.51 18.70
CA GLY A 49 -9.04 -0.25 17.69
C GLY A 49 -8.29 -1.51 17.27
N THR A 50 -7.00 -1.37 16.97
CA THR A 50 -6.16 -2.50 16.61
C THR A 50 -6.02 -3.50 17.78
N ARG A 51 -5.76 -3.05 19.00
CA ARG A 51 -5.71 -3.93 20.17
C ARG A 51 -7.03 -4.65 20.45
N ARG A 52 -8.19 -4.02 20.22
CA ARG A 52 -9.50 -4.70 20.34
C ARG A 52 -9.60 -5.84 19.35
N PHE A 53 -9.28 -5.60 18.07
CA PHE A 53 -9.29 -6.62 17.04
C PHE A 53 -8.33 -7.78 17.33
N LEU A 54 -7.09 -7.50 17.73
CA LEU A 54 -6.09 -8.53 18.05
C LEU A 54 -6.55 -9.48 19.16
N ARG A 55 -7.31 -9.00 20.15
CA ARG A 55 -7.86 -9.86 21.19
C ARG A 55 -8.95 -10.83 20.73
N GLU A 56 -9.53 -10.61 19.56
CA GLU A 56 -10.53 -11.48 18.95
C GLU A 56 -9.89 -12.60 18.11
N LEU A 57 -8.59 -12.48 17.80
CA LEU A 57 -7.84 -13.49 17.05
C LEU A 57 -7.25 -14.57 17.95
N ALA A 58 -7.33 -15.83 17.52
CA ALA A 58 -6.68 -16.94 18.21
C ALA A 58 -5.14 -16.84 18.17
N GLU A 59 -4.59 -16.38 17.06
CA GLU A 59 -3.16 -16.21 16.81
C GLU A 59 -2.92 -14.79 16.27
N PRO A 60 -2.89 -13.76 17.17
CA PRO A 60 -2.94 -12.37 16.75
C PRO A 60 -1.67 -11.85 16.07
N ASN A 61 -0.51 -12.43 16.35
CA ASN A 61 0.76 -11.99 15.80
C ASN A 61 1.43 -13.10 14.95
N PHE A 62 2.37 -12.69 14.10
CA PHE A 62 3.03 -13.61 13.17
C PHE A 62 3.97 -14.59 13.88
N GLU A 63 4.49 -14.25 15.06
CA GLU A 63 5.28 -15.16 15.90
C GLU A 63 4.47 -16.40 16.33
N GLN A 64 3.15 -16.26 16.44
CA GLN A 64 2.23 -17.37 16.75
C GLN A 64 1.71 -18.01 15.46
N ALA A 65 1.05 -17.23 14.61
CA ALA A 65 0.39 -17.72 13.40
C ALA A 65 1.38 -18.26 12.35
N GLY A 66 2.58 -17.68 12.27
CA GLY A 66 3.66 -18.04 11.34
C GLY A 66 4.87 -18.70 12.00
N ALA A 67 4.72 -19.29 13.19
CA ALA A 67 5.84 -19.90 13.92
C ALA A 67 6.65 -20.91 13.10
N ASP A 68 6.01 -21.70 12.26
CA ASP A 68 6.66 -22.65 11.35
C ASP A 68 7.46 -21.90 10.25
N ALA A 69 6.93 -20.82 9.72
CA ALA A 69 7.60 -19.99 8.74
C ALA A 69 8.87 -19.34 9.34
N ILE A 70 8.76 -18.76 10.54
CA ILE A 70 9.90 -18.16 11.25
C ILE A 70 10.98 -19.20 11.53
N LYS A 71 10.59 -20.36 12.07
CA LYS A 71 11.53 -21.44 12.42
C LYS A 71 12.30 -21.97 11.22
N LYS A 72 11.70 -22.00 10.03
CA LYS A 72 12.26 -22.58 8.81
C LYS A 72 12.84 -21.54 7.85
N ALA A 73 12.65 -20.26 8.11
CA ALA A 73 13.24 -19.19 7.32
C ALA A 73 14.76 -19.36 7.20
N LYS A 74 15.28 -19.22 5.99
CA LYS A 74 16.69 -19.45 5.65
C LYS A 74 17.51 -18.19 5.55
N GLY A 75 16.86 -17.02 5.62
CA GLY A 75 17.51 -15.73 5.43
C GLY A 75 18.01 -15.55 3.99
N VAL A 76 17.19 -15.92 3.02
CA VAL A 76 17.52 -15.81 1.59
C VAL A 76 16.76 -14.65 0.94
N ASP A 77 17.37 -14.05 -0.07
CA ASP A 77 16.70 -13.03 -0.87
C ASP A 77 15.46 -13.60 -1.54
N THR A 78 14.33 -12.91 -1.37
CA THR A 78 13.04 -13.36 -1.91
C THR A 78 12.33 -12.21 -2.61
N PHE A 79 11.96 -12.40 -3.89
CA PHE A 79 11.41 -11.36 -4.76
C PHE A 79 9.98 -11.70 -5.19
N LEU A 80 9.00 -11.51 -4.30
CA LEU A 80 7.61 -11.91 -4.56
C LEU A 80 6.97 -11.18 -5.74
N TYR A 81 7.43 -9.98 -6.08
CA TYR A 81 6.94 -9.22 -7.23
C TYR A 81 7.12 -9.96 -8.57
N ARG A 82 8.09 -10.87 -8.68
CA ARG A 82 8.28 -11.68 -9.90
C ARG A 82 7.12 -12.62 -10.17
N ALA A 83 6.50 -13.16 -9.10
CA ALA A 83 5.26 -13.92 -9.24
C ALA A 83 4.13 -13.06 -9.79
N VAL A 84 4.06 -11.81 -9.35
CA VAL A 84 3.05 -10.84 -9.83
C VAL A 84 3.26 -10.51 -11.30
N TYR A 85 4.49 -10.33 -11.76
CA TYR A 85 4.77 -10.07 -13.18
C TYR A 85 4.23 -11.18 -14.07
N LYS A 86 4.49 -12.45 -13.73
CA LYS A 86 3.99 -13.60 -14.48
C LYS A 86 2.46 -13.71 -14.41
N ALA A 87 1.89 -13.61 -13.21
CA ALA A 87 0.45 -13.73 -13.02
C ALA A 87 -0.33 -12.59 -13.71
N HIS A 88 0.19 -11.36 -13.60
CA HIS A 88 -0.44 -10.20 -14.21
C HIS A 88 -0.40 -10.27 -15.75
N ALA A 89 0.75 -10.66 -16.33
CA ALA A 89 0.88 -10.86 -17.76
C ALA A 89 -0.06 -11.98 -18.25
N ALA A 90 -0.17 -13.09 -17.52
CA ALA A 90 -1.08 -14.19 -17.86
C ALA A 90 -2.55 -13.75 -17.80
N ARG A 91 -2.95 -12.92 -16.80
CA ARG A 91 -4.34 -12.49 -16.64
C ARG A 91 -4.75 -11.37 -17.58
N TYR A 92 -3.87 -10.37 -17.77
CA TYR A 92 -4.20 -9.11 -18.43
C TYR A 92 -3.49 -8.89 -19.77
N GLY A 93 -2.56 -9.77 -20.17
CA GLY A 93 -1.76 -9.62 -21.40
C GLY A 93 -0.83 -8.40 -21.40
N LYS A 94 -0.51 -7.84 -20.23
CA LYS A 94 0.31 -6.63 -20.09
C LYS A 94 1.17 -6.67 -18.82
N PRO A 95 2.26 -5.90 -18.73
CA PRO A 95 3.09 -5.79 -17.55
C PRO A 95 2.32 -5.23 -16.35
N PHE A 96 2.68 -5.67 -15.14
CA PHE A 96 2.22 -5.05 -13.90
C PHE A 96 2.80 -3.64 -13.76
N VAL A 97 1.95 -2.69 -13.49
CA VAL A 97 2.32 -1.30 -13.16
C VAL A 97 1.62 -0.92 -11.87
N VAL A 98 2.39 -0.36 -10.94
CA VAL A 98 1.83 0.13 -9.68
C VAL A 98 0.82 1.25 -9.93
N GLY A 99 -0.31 1.17 -9.25
CA GLY A 99 -1.37 2.17 -9.36
C GLY A 99 -1.06 3.46 -8.59
N SER A 100 -1.96 4.44 -8.77
CA SER A 100 -1.87 5.72 -8.07
C SER A 100 -3.19 6.01 -7.36
N GLN A 101 -3.14 6.12 -6.04
CA GLN A 101 -4.27 6.58 -5.23
C GLN A 101 -4.58 8.05 -5.52
N GLY A 102 -5.85 8.43 -5.41
CA GLY A 102 -6.32 9.78 -5.67
C GLY A 102 -6.79 10.52 -4.43
N ILE A 103 -6.93 9.83 -3.29
CA ILE A 103 -7.34 10.36 -1.98
C ILE A 103 -6.51 9.69 -0.88
N GLY A 104 -6.78 9.98 0.39
CA GLY A 104 -6.11 9.35 1.54
C GLY A 104 -6.61 7.92 1.82
N ASP A 105 -6.63 7.06 0.82
CA ASP A 105 -7.06 5.66 0.89
C ASP A 105 -5.90 4.64 0.87
N CYS A 106 -4.70 5.07 1.27
CA CYS A 106 -3.49 4.25 1.25
C CYS A 106 -3.63 2.90 1.98
N ILE A 107 -4.46 2.82 3.02
CA ILE A 107 -4.74 1.57 3.74
C ILE A 107 -5.24 0.50 2.76
N SER A 108 -6.19 0.84 1.92
CA SER A 108 -6.75 -0.09 0.95
C SER A 108 -5.78 -0.50 -0.14
N TRP A 109 -4.83 0.36 -0.49
CA TRP A 109 -3.78 0.04 -1.45
C TRP A 109 -2.74 -0.90 -0.85
N GLY A 110 -2.28 -0.65 0.38
CA GLY A 110 -1.33 -1.52 1.07
C GLY A 110 -1.88 -2.94 1.24
N PHE A 111 -3.10 -3.07 1.76
CA PHE A 111 -3.78 -4.36 1.90
C PHE A 111 -4.16 -4.98 0.55
N GLY A 112 -4.62 -4.18 -0.41
CA GLY A 112 -4.94 -4.64 -1.76
C GLY A 112 -3.74 -5.22 -2.49
N HIS A 113 -2.57 -4.57 -2.41
CA HIS A 113 -1.32 -5.12 -2.92
C HIS A 113 -0.97 -6.44 -2.20
N GLY A 114 -1.08 -6.48 -0.86
CA GLY A 114 -0.83 -7.68 -0.09
C GLY A 114 -1.69 -8.86 -0.54
N CYS A 115 -3.00 -8.66 -0.65
CA CYS A 115 -3.93 -9.70 -1.12
C CYS A 115 -3.64 -10.13 -2.57
N TYR A 116 -3.33 -9.19 -3.45
CA TYR A 116 -3.00 -9.50 -4.85
C TYR A 116 -1.73 -10.33 -4.98
N PHE A 117 -0.67 -9.93 -4.28
CA PHE A 117 0.60 -10.64 -4.27
C PHE A 117 0.43 -12.07 -3.71
N ALA A 118 -0.27 -12.22 -2.58
CA ALA A 118 -0.55 -13.53 -2.01
C ALA A 118 -1.32 -14.44 -2.98
N ALA A 119 -2.31 -13.89 -3.70
CA ALA A 119 -3.07 -14.62 -4.71
C ALA A 119 -2.20 -15.01 -5.92
N CYS A 120 -1.31 -14.13 -6.39
CA CYS A 120 -0.36 -14.44 -7.47
C CYS A 120 0.60 -15.56 -7.08
N ILE A 121 1.07 -15.58 -5.84
CA ILE A 121 1.94 -16.65 -5.32
C ILE A 121 1.17 -17.96 -5.25
N ASN A 122 -0.08 -17.95 -4.77
CA ASN A 122 -0.92 -19.15 -4.74
C ASN A 122 -1.14 -19.74 -6.14
N TRP A 123 -1.34 -18.89 -7.14
CA TRP A 123 -1.44 -19.34 -8.54
C TRP A 123 -0.12 -19.96 -9.03
N GLN A 124 1.00 -19.30 -8.81
CA GLN A 124 2.33 -19.78 -9.24
C GLN A 124 2.73 -21.08 -8.54
N THR A 125 2.27 -21.31 -7.31
CA THR A 125 2.53 -22.53 -6.53
C THR A 125 1.49 -23.62 -6.78
N GLY A 126 0.59 -23.46 -7.77
CA GLY A 126 -0.40 -24.45 -8.16
C GLY A 126 -1.59 -24.60 -7.22
N LYS A 127 -1.77 -23.66 -6.28
CA LYS A 127 -2.92 -23.66 -5.35
C LYS A 127 -4.18 -23.04 -5.95
N SER A 128 -4.05 -22.31 -7.03
CA SER A 128 -5.14 -21.76 -7.82
C SER A 128 -4.93 -22.10 -9.29
N SER A 129 -6.00 -22.49 -9.99
CA SER A 129 -5.97 -22.84 -11.42
C SER A 129 -5.95 -21.62 -12.34
N GLU A 130 -6.44 -20.47 -11.86
CA GLU A 130 -6.53 -19.23 -12.65
C GLU A 130 -5.66 -18.14 -12.07
N ALA A 131 -5.02 -17.36 -12.96
CA ALA A 131 -4.30 -16.17 -12.59
C ALA A 131 -5.29 -15.14 -11.98
N PRO A 132 -4.97 -14.54 -10.82
CA PRO A 132 -5.91 -13.74 -10.06
C PRO A 132 -6.21 -12.39 -10.71
N LEU A 133 -7.41 -11.87 -10.45
CA LEU A 133 -7.77 -10.49 -10.67
C LEU A 133 -7.20 -9.59 -9.55
N MET A 134 -6.93 -8.34 -9.87
CA MET A 134 -6.55 -7.35 -8.86
C MET A 134 -7.74 -7.02 -7.95
N PRO A 135 -7.53 -6.81 -6.64
CA PRO A 135 -8.56 -6.29 -5.76
C PRO A 135 -8.99 -4.87 -6.12
N ALA A 136 -10.28 -4.57 -5.98
CA ALA A 136 -10.81 -3.22 -6.01
C ALA A 136 -10.55 -2.55 -4.65
N THR A 137 -9.60 -1.63 -4.62
CA THR A 137 -9.15 -0.96 -3.38
C THR A 137 -10.26 -0.13 -2.73
N GLU A 138 -11.20 0.39 -3.51
CA GLU A 138 -12.38 1.11 -3.02
C GLU A 138 -13.23 0.26 -2.06
N SER A 139 -13.36 -1.04 -2.35
CA SER A 139 -14.07 -1.99 -1.49
C SER A 139 -13.37 -2.15 -0.14
N ILE A 140 -12.05 -2.35 -0.14
CA ILE A 140 -11.25 -2.44 1.07
C ILE A 140 -11.33 -1.11 1.86
N TYR A 141 -11.33 0.03 1.17
CA TYR A 141 -11.42 1.33 1.82
C TYR A 141 -12.77 1.53 2.52
N GLY A 142 -13.87 1.31 1.82
CA GLY A 142 -15.21 1.37 2.42
C GLY A 142 -15.32 0.43 3.61
N GLY A 143 -15.00 -0.83 3.40
CA GLY A 143 -15.03 -1.86 4.42
C GLY A 143 -14.20 -1.55 5.66
N SER A 144 -12.97 -1.04 5.49
CA SER A 144 -12.12 -0.68 6.63
C SER A 144 -12.63 0.52 7.43
N ARG A 145 -13.38 1.44 6.79
CA ARG A 145 -13.86 2.65 7.45
C ARG A 145 -15.16 2.47 8.21
N VAL A 146 -16.01 1.57 7.76
CA VAL A 146 -17.35 1.35 8.31
C VAL A 146 -17.44 -0.04 8.94
N GLU A 147 -17.42 -1.09 8.16
CA GLU A 147 -17.63 -2.47 8.64
C GLU A 147 -16.53 -2.93 9.59
N GLY A 148 -15.27 -2.76 9.22
CA GLY A 148 -14.10 -3.14 10.02
C GLY A 148 -13.99 -2.37 11.35
N ARG A 149 -14.66 -1.21 11.45
CA ARG A 149 -14.81 -0.45 12.70
C ARG A 149 -16.09 -0.77 13.46
N GLY A 150 -16.93 -1.65 12.94
CA GLY A 150 -18.24 -1.92 13.53
C GLY A 150 -19.20 -0.73 13.52
N ARG A 151 -19.08 0.16 12.53
CA ARG A 151 -19.89 1.38 12.41
C ARG A 151 -21.15 1.14 11.59
N PRO A 152 -22.22 1.91 11.84
CA PRO A 152 -23.38 1.92 10.95
C PRO A 152 -23.03 2.45 9.55
N GLU A 153 -23.78 2.02 8.55
CA GLU A 153 -23.73 2.59 7.20
C GLU A 153 -23.91 4.11 7.24
N GLY A 154 -23.17 4.85 6.41
CA GLY A 154 -23.22 6.31 6.37
C GLY A 154 -22.51 7.03 7.52
N SER A 155 -21.73 6.33 8.32
CA SER A 155 -21.03 6.91 9.48
C SER A 155 -19.49 6.95 9.33
N GLY A 156 -18.95 6.65 8.14
CA GLY A 156 -17.52 6.66 7.87
C GLY A 156 -16.85 8.03 8.04
N GLY A 157 -17.63 9.11 7.89
CA GLY A 157 -17.13 10.49 7.89
C GLY A 157 -16.51 10.89 6.53
N TRP A 158 -16.44 12.19 6.28
CA TRP A 158 -15.93 12.75 5.01
C TRP A 158 -14.42 13.02 5.00
N SER A 159 -13.76 12.97 6.16
CA SER A 159 -12.29 13.02 6.22
C SER A 159 -11.70 11.72 5.70
N ASP A 160 -10.59 11.76 4.98
CA ASP A 160 -9.89 10.56 4.51
C ASP A 160 -9.25 9.79 5.67
N GLY A 161 -8.89 8.54 5.38
CA GLY A 161 -8.05 7.71 6.23
C GLY A 161 -8.76 6.57 6.96
N SER A 162 -7.95 5.55 7.27
CA SER A 162 -8.31 4.39 8.10
C SER A 162 -7.07 3.89 8.84
N TYR A 163 -7.13 2.72 9.48
CA TYR A 163 -6.01 2.09 10.16
C TYR A 163 -5.91 0.60 9.82
N GLY A 164 -4.73 0.00 10.08
CA GLY A 164 -4.41 -1.35 9.67
C GLY A 164 -5.33 -2.39 10.28
N GLY A 165 -5.57 -2.32 11.59
CA GLY A 165 -6.46 -3.25 12.29
C GLY A 165 -7.88 -3.25 11.75
N ALA A 166 -8.42 -2.10 11.29
CA ALA A 166 -9.76 -2.05 10.68
C ALA A 166 -9.80 -2.74 9.32
N ALA A 167 -8.76 -2.56 8.49
CA ALA A 167 -8.67 -3.24 7.20
C ALA A 167 -8.46 -4.75 7.38
N ALA A 168 -7.58 -5.14 8.31
CA ALA A 168 -7.35 -6.54 8.65
C ALA A 168 -8.63 -7.22 9.16
N ARG A 169 -9.38 -6.55 10.04
CA ARG A 169 -10.67 -7.05 10.54
C ARG A 169 -11.69 -7.23 9.42
N TRP A 170 -11.85 -6.22 8.56
CA TRP A 170 -12.81 -6.32 7.46
C TRP A 170 -12.49 -7.47 6.51
N LEU A 171 -11.20 -7.63 6.16
CA LEU A 171 -10.76 -8.73 5.29
C LEU A 171 -11.02 -10.11 5.92
N SER A 172 -10.70 -10.27 7.22
CA SER A 172 -10.73 -11.58 7.88
C SER A 172 -12.12 -11.99 8.38
N GLU A 173 -12.93 -11.06 8.85
CA GLU A 173 -14.17 -11.38 9.57
C GLU A 173 -15.44 -10.95 8.83
N VAL A 174 -15.42 -9.79 8.19
CA VAL A 174 -16.62 -9.14 7.65
C VAL A 174 -16.73 -9.30 6.14
N GLY A 175 -15.61 -9.19 5.44
CA GLY A 175 -15.58 -9.12 3.98
C GLY A 175 -14.69 -10.18 3.35
N GLY A 176 -13.78 -9.73 2.58
CA GLY A 176 -12.86 -10.49 1.73
C GLY A 176 -12.40 -9.59 0.61
N ILE A 177 -12.40 -10.08 -0.62
CA ILE A 177 -11.93 -9.33 -1.78
C ILE A 177 -13.06 -9.16 -2.79
N VAL A 178 -13.30 -7.92 -3.21
CA VAL A 178 -14.02 -7.61 -4.45
C VAL A 178 -12.98 -7.34 -5.52
N TYR A 179 -13.10 -7.99 -6.67
CA TYR A 179 -12.13 -7.85 -7.75
C TYR A 179 -12.43 -6.70 -8.70
N ARG A 180 -11.39 -6.28 -9.44
CA ARG A 180 -11.50 -5.28 -10.50
C ARG A 180 -12.17 -5.85 -11.75
N GLU A 181 -13.49 -5.92 -11.69
CA GLU A 181 -14.38 -6.35 -12.76
C GLU A 181 -15.76 -5.69 -12.61
N PRO A 182 -16.64 -5.74 -13.60
CA PRO A 182 -18.05 -5.35 -13.40
C PRO A 182 -18.73 -6.33 -12.46
N VAL A 183 -19.20 -5.86 -11.30
CA VAL A 183 -19.77 -6.70 -10.26
C VAL A 183 -20.77 -5.94 -9.37
N GLY A 184 -21.87 -6.58 -9.00
CA GLY A 184 -22.83 -6.02 -8.06
C GLY A 184 -23.54 -4.74 -8.53
N GLY A 185 -23.54 -4.48 -9.84
CA GLY A 185 -24.08 -3.24 -10.42
C GLY A 185 -23.05 -2.11 -10.54
N HIS A 186 -21.79 -2.36 -10.16
CA HIS A 186 -20.69 -1.40 -10.25
C HIS A 186 -19.68 -1.81 -11.32
N ASP A 187 -19.15 -0.85 -12.10
CA ASP A 187 -17.97 -1.05 -12.91
C ASP A 187 -16.71 -0.75 -12.07
N LEU A 188 -16.06 -1.81 -11.62
CA LEU A 188 -14.81 -1.73 -10.82
C LEU A 188 -13.55 -1.97 -11.65
N THR A 189 -13.62 -2.02 -12.97
CA THR A 189 -12.47 -2.29 -13.86
C THR A 189 -11.34 -1.29 -13.67
N THR A 190 -11.68 -0.05 -13.30
CA THR A 190 -10.72 1.02 -13.01
C THR A 190 -10.94 1.63 -11.63
N TYR A 191 -9.86 2.07 -10.99
CA TYR A 191 -9.93 2.82 -9.73
C TYR A 191 -10.64 4.17 -9.93
N SER A 192 -11.45 4.54 -8.94
CA SER A 192 -12.10 5.84 -8.87
C SER A 192 -11.97 6.43 -7.47
N ALA A 193 -11.33 7.60 -7.37
CA ALA A 193 -11.19 8.35 -6.12
C ALA A 193 -12.56 8.79 -5.56
N ASP A 194 -13.50 9.19 -6.43
CA ASP A 194 -14.86 9.57 -6.02
C ASP A 194 -15.62 8.39 -5.43
N ARG A 195 -15.53 7.22 -6.07
CA ARG A 195 -16.11 5.99 -5.54
C ARG A 195 -15.47 5.61 -4.20
N ALA A 196 -14.15 5.65 -4.09
CA ALA A 196 -13.45 5.39 -2.84
C ALA A 196 -13.95 6.34 -1.74
N LYS A 197 -14.12 7.63 -2.02
CA LYS A 197 -14.63 8.61 -1.07
C LYS A 197 -16.06 8.31 -0.63
N GLN A 198 -16.94 8.01 -1.58
CA GLN A 198 -18.32 7.65 -1.28
C GLN A 198 -18.41 6.37 -0.44
N TRP A 199 -17.70 5.32 -0.86
CA TRP A 199 -17.69 4.07 -0.10
C TRP A 199 -17.01 4.22 1.26
N GLY A 200 -15.99 5.08 1.36
CA GLY A 200 -15.39 5.45 2.64
C GLY A 200 -16.37 6.10 3.63
N TYR A 201 -17.42 6.75 3.15
CA TYR A 201 -18.50 7.30 3.97
C TYR A 201 -19.58 6.26 4.26
N TRP A 202 -20.08 5.56 3.23
CA TRP A 202 -21.24 4.67 3.32
C TRP A 202 -20.90 3.25 3.78
N GLY A 203 -19.73 2.74 3.43
CA GLY A 203 -19.30 1.35 3.58
C GLY A 203 -19.04 0.70 2.22
N ASN A 204 -18.69 -0.58 2.25
CA ASN A 204 -18.41 -1.34 1.04
C ASN A 204 -19.62 -1.39 0.11
N GLY A 205 -19.46 -0.89 -1.10
CA GLY A 205 -20.52 -0.81 -2.12
C GLY A 205 -21.28 0.51 -2.17
N GLY A 206 -21.13 1.39 -1.17
CA GLY A 206 -21.81 2.66 -1.10
C GLY A 206 -23.22 2.57 -0.50
N GLU A 207 -24.02 3.62 -0.69
CA GLU A 207 -25.35 3.75 -0.10
C GLU A 207 -26.29 2.61 -0.54
N GLY A 208 -26.82 1.88 0.42
CA GLY A 208 -27.78 0.80 0.20
C GLY A 208 -27.22 -0.50 -0.41
N ASP A 209 -25.93 -0.57 -0.71
CA ASP A 209 -25.32 -1.72 -1.41
C ASP A 209 -24.38 -2.59 -0.54
N LYS A 210 -24.15 -2.20 0.71
CA LYS A 210 -23.26 -2.88 1.66
C LYS A 210 -23.43 -4.40 1.65
N GLY A 211 -24.64 -4.91 1.85
CA GLY A 211 -24.87 -6.35 1.96
C GLY A 211 -24.64 -7.14 0.68
N LYS A 212 -24.75 -6.50 -0.50
CA LYS A 212 -24.53 -7.16 -1.79
C LYS A 212 -23.07 -7.38 -2.06
N LEU A 213 -22.24 -6.36 -1.89
CA LEU A 213 -20.79 -6.46 -2.14
C LEU A 213 -20.07 -7.23 -1.03
N ASP A 214 -20.51 -7.18 0.21
CA ASP A 214 -20.01 -8.04 1.27
C ASP A 214 -20.25 -9.52 0.97
N ALA A 215 -21.41 -9.89 0.46
CA ALA A 215 -21.71 -11.25 0.03
C ALA A 215 -20.82 -11.72 -1.14
N ILE A 216 -20.42 -10.82 -2.01
CA ILE A 216 -19.48 -11.09 -3.10
C ILE A 216 -18.07 -11.23 -2.54
N ALA A 217 -17.62 -10.28 -1.70
CA ALA A 217 -16.32 -10.28 -1.08
C ALA A 217 -16.03 -11.58 -0.30
N LYS A 218 -17.01 -12.09 0.45
CA LYS A 218 -16.93 -13.35 1.20
C LYS A 218 -16.64 -14.58 0.36
N LYS A 219 -16.88 -14.55 -0.95
CA LYS A 219 -16.54 -15.64 -1.87
C LYS A 219 -15.03 -15.70 -2.19
N HIS A 220 -14.31 -14.63 -1.90
CA HIS A 220 -12.88 -14.48 -2.22
C HIS A 220 -12.10 -14.07 -0.97
N PRO A 221 -12.08 -14.92 0.09
CA PRO A 221 -11.51 -14.51 1.35
C PRO A 221 -9.99 -14.36 1.27
N CYS A 222 -9.49 -13.26 1.83
CA CYS A 222 -8.11 -13.11 2.28
C CYS A 222 -8.14 -13.10 3.81
N SER A 223 -8.57 -14.24 4.38
CA SER A 223 -9.11 -14.31 5.74
C SER A 223 -8.05 -14.53 6.83
N ARG A 224 -6.79 -14.69 6.46
CA ARG A 224 -5.70 -14.83 7.42
C ARG A 224 -4.90 -13.56 7.48
N VAL A 225 -4.86 -12.98 8.67
CA VAL A 225 -4.07 -11.80 8.99
C VAL A 225 -3.32 -12.04 10.29
N ALA A 226 -2.09 -11.56 10.39
CA ALA A 226 -1.30 -11.64 11.60
C ALA A 226 -0.46 -10.37 11.75
N LEU A 227 -0.47 -9.77 12.94
CA LEU A 227 0.35 -8.60 13.25
C LEU A 227 1.83 -8.92 13.09
N VAL A 228 2.58 -8.03 12.46
CA VAL A 228 4.03 -8.13 12.29
C VAL A 228 4.69 -6.95 12.99
N THR A 229 5.65 -7.21 13.87
CA THR A 229 6.20 -6.20 14.79
C THR A 229 7.69 -5.92 14.60
N ASP A 230 8.40 -6.75 13.83
CA ASP A 230 9.83 -6.61 13.59
C ASP A 230 10.28 -7.12 12.22
N PHE A 231 11.53 -6.78 11.86
CA PHE A 231 12.14 -7.17 10.58
C PHE A 231 12.20 -8.69 10.39
N ASN A 232 12.53 -9.46 11.41
CA ASN A 232 12.74 -10.89 11.27
C ASN A 232 11.42 -11.61 10.95
N SER A 233 10.35 -11.25 11.66
CA SER A 233 8.99 -11.75 11.42
C SER A 233 8.51 -11.35 10.02
N ALA A 234 8.74 -10.09 9.61
CA ALA A 234 8.39 -9.62 8.27
C ALA A 234 9.17 -10.34 7.17
N ALA A 235 10.49 -10.51 7.33
CA ALA A 235 11.33 -11.23 6.37
C ALA A 235 10.93 -12.69 6.26
N ALA A 236 10.66 -13.38 7.38
CA ALA A 236 10.20 -14.77 7.38
C ALA A 236 8.81 -14.93 6.72
N ALA A 237 7.91 -13.95 6.91
CA ALA A 237 6.63 -13.91 6.23
C ALA A 237 6.84 -13.82 4.70
N ILE A 238 7.66 -12.89 4.24
CA ILE A 238 7.95 -12.69 2.81
C ILE A 238 8.67 -13.91 2.23
N GLU A 239 9.66 -14.47 2.92
CA GLU A 239 10.38 -15.66 2.48
C GLU A 239 9.44 -16.87 2.28
N SER A 240 8.35 -16.93 3.06
CA SER A 240 7.30 -17.93 2.94
C SER A 240 6.15 -17.52 2.00
N GLY A 241 6.25 -16.38 1.28
CA GLY A 241 5.27 -15.94 0.30
C GLY A 241 4.10 -15.14 0.86
N TYR A 242 4.27 -14.53 2.04
CA TYR A 242 3.25 -13.71 2.68
C TYR A 242 3.67 -12.24 2.68
N PRO A 243 3.09 -11.39 1.82
CA PRO A 243 3.36 -9.96 1.84
C PRO A 243 2.81 -9.31 3.11
N VAL A 244 3.40 -8.15 3.48
CA VAL A 244 3.03 -7.43 4.70
C VAL A 244 2.52 -6.04 4.35
N ALA A 245 1.24 -5.77 4.62
CA ALA A 245 0.70 -4.41 4.59
C ALA A 245 1.29 -3.62 5.78
N VAL A 246 2.05 -2.57 5.49
CA VAL A 246 2.79 -1.80 6.49
C VAL A 246 2.21 -0.41 6.67
N CYS A 247 1.68 -0.15 7.86
CA CYS A 247 1.08 1.11 8.29
C CYS A 247 2.06 1.85 9.20
N SER A 248 2.50 3.04 8.81
CA SER A 248 3.62 3.70 9.50
C SER A 248 3.54 5.21 9.46
N GLY A 249 4.17 5.84 10.47
CA GLY A 249 4.46 7.27 10.49
C GLY A 249 5.79 7.65 9.84
N VAL A 250 6.55 6.69 9.31
CA VAL A 250 7.89 6.95 8.72
C VAL A 250 7.75 7.45 7.29
N GLY A 251 8.33 8.62 7.02
CA GLY A 251 8.42 9.19 5.67
C GLY A 251 9.76 8.89 4.99
N PHE A 252 9.80 9.06 3.67
CA PHE A 252 10.97 8.78 2.84
C PHE A 252 11.24 9.90 1.84
N GLU A 253 12.49 10.02 1.43
CA GLU A 253 12.87 10.86 0.29
C GLU A 253 12.43 10.18 -1.03
N SER A 254 12.19 10.99 -2.06
CA SER A 254 11.77 10.48 -3.39
C SER A 254 12.94 10.07 -4.29
N THR A 255 14.03 9.61 -3.70
CA THR A 255 15.25 9.18 -4.41
C THR A 255 15.83 7.93 -3.75
N ARG A 256 16.19 6.95 -4.56
CA ARG A 256 16.93 5.75 -4.15
C ARG A 256 18.43 5.99 -4.26
N ASP A 257 19.19 5.39 -3.35
CA ASP A 257 20.65 5.30 -3.45
C ASP A 257 21.10 4.23 -4.48
N ALA A 258 22.41 4.01 -4.58
CA ALA A 258 22.99 3.07 -5.54
C ALA A 258 22.50 1.62 -5.37
N ASP A 259 22.08 1.24 -4.16
CA ASP A 259 21.56 -0.09 -3.83
C ASP A 259 20.03 -0.18 -3.84
N GLY A 260 19.35 0.87 -4.29
CA GLY A 260 17.89 0.91 -4.40
C GLY A 260 17.16 1.29 -3.10
N PHE A 261 17.86 1.68 -2.02
CA PHE A 261 17.25 2.09 -0.77
C PHE A 261 16.80 3.56 -0.80
N ALA A 262 15.61 3.84 -0.29
CA ALA A 262 15.20 5.20 -0.01
C ALA A 262 15.67 5.64 1.39
N LYS A 263 16.16 6.86 1.50
CA LYS A 263 16.47 7.48 2.77
C LYS A 263 15.19 7.82 3.55
N ARG A 264 15.24 7.65 4.86
CA ARG A 264 14.20 8.18 5.75
C ARG A 264 14.15 9.71 5.62
N GLY A 265 12.95 10.22 5.33
CA GLY A 265 12.69 11.64 5.25
C GLY A 265 12.57 12.30 6.63
N VAL A 266 12.71 13.62 6.66
CA VAL A 266 12.57 14.40 7.90
C VAL A 266 11.12 14.63 8.31
N HIS A 267 10.18 14.51 7.37
CA HIS A 267 8.74 14.68 7.64
C HIS A 267 8.06 13.32 7.84
N PRO A 268 7.22 13.19 8.89
CA PRO A 268 6.45 11.98 9.10
C PRO A 268 5.36 11.82 8.02
N TRP A 269 5.06 10.56 7.66
CA TRP A 269 3.97 10.19 6.76
C TRP A 269 2.95 9.35 7.52
N GLY A 270 1.68 9.73 7.50
CA GLY A 270 0.60 8.83 7.91
C GLY A 270 0.23 7.94 6.71
N HIS A 271 0.97 6.85 6.45
CA HIS A 271 0.87 6.11 5.19
C HIS A 271 0.88 4.60 5.36
N CYS A 272 0.19 3.90 4.46
CA CYS A 272 0.23 2.44 4.37
C CYS A 272 0.73 2.00 2.99
N MET A 273 1.69 1.09 3.01
CA MET A 273 2.35 0.52 1.84
C MET A 273 2.37 -1.01 1.96
N CYS A 274 3.11 -1.70 1.10
CA CYS A 274 3.23 -3.15 1.19
C CYS A 274 4.69 -3.60 1.07
N PHE A 275 5.19 -4.39 2.01
CA PHE A 275 6.46 -5.10 1.86
C PHE A 275 6.25 -6.35 1.00
N VAL A 276 7.04 -6.47 -0.07
CA VAL A 276 6.83 -7.46 -1.13
C VAL A 276 8.09 -8.24 -1.51
N SER A 277 9.21 -7.99 -0.84
CA SER A 277 10.46 -8.73 -1.03
C SER A 277 11.36 -8.58 0.18
N SER A 278 12.25 -9.54 0.40
CA SER A 278 13.29 -9.50 1.42
C SER A 278 14.68 -9.61 0.80
N ARG A 279 15.63 -8.92 1.41
CA ARG A 279 17.05 -8.93 1.08
C ARG A 279 17.84 -9.11 2.36
N HIS A 280 18.80 -10.03 2.34
CA HIS A 280 19.62 -10.38 3.50
C HIS A 280 21.08 -9.97 3.29
N ALA A 281 21.73 -9.50 4.36
CA ALA A 281 23.13 -9.18 4.36
C ALA A 281 23.97 -10.44 4.11
N ASP A 282 25.08 -10.28 3.37
CA ASP A 282 26.01 -11.39 3.06
C ASP A 282 27.39 -11.21 3.72
N GLY A 283 27.56 -10.16 4.52
CA GLY A 283 28.85 -9.81 5.13
C GLY A 283 29.82 -9.07 4.20
N GLU A 284 29.47 -8.88 2.91
CA GLU A 284 30.31 -8.23 1.89
C GLU A 284 29.82 -6.81 1.53
N GLY A 285 29.10 -6.16 2.44
CA GLY A 285 28.58 -4.81 2.24
C GLY A 285 27.13 -4.73 1.75
N LYS A 286 26.51 -5.83 1.45
CA LYS A 286 25.06 -5.91 1.16
C LYS A 286 24.26 -5.67 2.44
N ARG A 287 23.27 -4.81 2.36
CA ARG A 287 22.43 -4.43 3.51
C ARG A 287 21.18 -5.30 3.60
N ASP A 288 20.74 -5.64 4.83
CA ASP A 288 19.41 -6.16 5.09
C ASP A 288 18.34 -5.14 4.70
N GLY A 289 17.24 -5.61 4.14
CA GLY A 289 16.13 -4.73 3.82
C GLY A 289 14.87 -5.44 3.35
N LEU A 290 13.76 -4.72 3.38
CA LEU A 290 12.50 -5.11 2.76
C LEU A 290 12.15 -4.16 1.63
N LEU A 291 11.67 -4.71 0.50
CA LEU A 291 11.20 -3.92 -0.63
C LEU A 291 9.79 -3.43 -0.35
N CYS A 292 9.62 -2.12 -0.29
CA CYS A 292 8.36 -1.45 -0.06
C CYS A 292 7.73 -1.00 -1.37
N LEU A 293 6.52 -1.44 -1.66
CA LEU A 293 5.73 -1.02 -2.82
C LEU A 293 4.74 0.07 -2.37
N ASN A 294 4.86 1.25 -2.99
CA ASN A 294 4.00 2.39 -2.71
C ASN A 294 2.80 2.44 -3.71
N SER A 295 1.85 3.32 -3.46
CA SER A 295 0.63 3.55 -4.25
C SER A 295 0.54 4.96 -4.85
N TRP A 296 1.67 5.57 -5.18
CA TRP A 296 1.72 6.92 -5.78
C TRP A 296 2.13 6.91 -7.25
N GLY A 297 1.94 5.77 -7.91
CA GLY A 297 2.31 5.55 -9.30
C GLY A 297 3.79 5.22 -9.49
N PRO A 298 4.17 4.83 -10.73
CA PRO A 298 5.52 4.31 -11.00
C PRO A 298 6.63 5.36 -10.94
N LYS A 299 6.30 6.65 -11.05
CA LYS A 299 7.28 7.74 -11.20
C LYS A 299 7.48 8.59 -9.96
N TRP A 300 6.89 8.23 -8.81
CA TRP A 300 6.99 9.05 -7.59
C TRP A 300 8.39 9.06 -6.99
N ILE A 301 9.20 8.04 -7.27
CA ILE A 301 10.56 7.91 -6.76
C ILE A 301 11.54 7.64 -7.92
N GLY A 302 12.67 8.33 -7.90
CA GLY A 302 13.76 8.20 -8.87
C GLY A 302 14.96 7.40 -8.33
N GLY A 303 16.02 7.33 -9.14
CA GLY A 303 17.28 6.68 -8.79
C GLY A 303 17.37 5.20 -9.16
N PRO A 304 18.54 4.57 -8.94
CA PRO A 304 18.81 3.18 -9.30
C PRO A 304 17.82 2.19 -8.74
N LYS A 305 17.69 1.04 -9.39
CA LYS A 305 16.90 -0.11 -8.93
C LYS A 305 17.83 -1.29 -8.67
N TRP A 306 17.53 -2.04 -7.64
CA TRP A 306 18.20 -3.30 -7.34
C TRP A 306 17.18 -4.35 -6.85
N PRO A 307 17.11 -5.53 -7.50
CA PRO A 307 17.66 -5.83 -8.83
C PRO A 307 17.08 -4.91 -9.92
N SER A 308 17.63 -4.94 -11.13
CA SER A 308 17.21 -4.04 -12.22
C SER A 308 15.72 -4.17 -12.59
N ASP A 309 15.12 -5.33 -12.34
CA ASP A 309 13.70 -5.65 -12.52
C ASP A 309 12.80 -5.23 -11.33
N GLN A 310 13.36 -4.56 -10.30
CA GLN A 310 12.58 -4.00 -9.18
C GLN A 310 11.38 -3.20 -9.71
N PRO A 311 10.16 -3.36 -9.17
CA PRO A 311 8.98 -2.62 -9.61
C PRO A 311 9.19 -1.11 -9.54
N ASP A 312 8.77 -0.40 -10.58
CA ASP A 312 8.69 1.06 -10.52
C ASP A 312 7.75 1.49 -9.37
N GLY A 313 8.09 2.58 -8.70
CA GLY A 313 7.33 3.04 -7.53
C GLY A 313 7.64 2.30 -6.23
N SER A 314 8.57 1.34 -6.23
CA SER A 314 9.05 0.65 -5.02
C SER A 314 10.44 1.12 -4.61
N PHE A 315 10.85 0.81 -3.38
CA PHE A 315 12.16 1.14 -2.82
C PHE A 315 12.51 0.19 -1.67
N TRP A 316 13.80 -0.05 -1.49
CA TRP A 316 14.29 -0.81 -0.35
C TRP A 316 14.30 0.04 0.92
N VAL A 317 13.94 -0.58 2.02
CA VAL A 317 13.95 -0.01 3.37
C VAL A 317 14.90 -0.84 4.22
N ASP A 318 15.89 -0.21 4.84
CA ASP A 318 16.86 -0.90 5.70
C ASP A 318 16.20 -1.47 6.98
N ARG A 319 16.82 -2.51 7.56
CA ARG A 319 16.32 -3.22 8.76
C ARG A 319 15.89 -2.28 9.87
N ARG A 320 16.73 -1.31 10.25
CA ARG A 320 16.44 -0.39 11.36
C ARG A 320 15.21 0.47 11.08
N THR A 321 15.06 0.90 9.84
CA THR A 321 13.90 1.69 9.41
C THR A 321 12.65 0.82 9.32
N VAL A 322 12.75 -0.45 8.89
CA VAL A 322 11.65 -1.42 8.94
C VAL A 322 11.15 -1.62 10.37
N ASP A 323 12.06 -1.86 11.34
CA ASP A 323 11.69 -2.00 12.75
C ASP A 323 10.97 -0.73 13.26
N ALA A 324 11.45 0.47 12.88
CA ALA A 324 10.77 1.72 13.23
C ALA A 324 9.39 1.88 12.57
N MET A 325 9.17 1.34 11.37
CA MET A 325 7.86 1.32 10.71
C MET A 325 6.89 0.37 11.41
N LEU A 326 7.37 -0.79 11.83
CA LEU A 326 6.56 -1.85 12.45
C LEU A 326 6.26 -1.59 13.93
N ALA A 327 7.03 -0.74 14.60
CA ALA A 327 6.85 -0.36 16.01
C ALA A 327 5.49 0.29 16.33
N GLY A 328 4.73 0.71 15.31
CA GLY A 328 3.35 1.21 15.45
C GLY A 328 2.31 0.13 15.73
N GLU A 329 2.67 -1.15 15.67
CA GLU A 329 1.82 -2.31 15.95
C GLU A 329 0.48 -2.30 15.17
N ASP A 330 0.52 -1.89 13.89
CA ASP A 330 -0.66 -1.82 13.03
C ASP A 330 -0.39 -2.31 11.59
N SER A 331 0.60 -3.21 11.45
CA SER A 331 1.05 -3.79 10.17
C SER A 331 0.80 -5.29 10.15
N PHE A 332 0.29 -5.82 9.03
CA PHE A 332 -0.21 -7.19 8.99
C PHE A 332 0.32 -7.97 7.79
N ALA A 333 0.81 -9.19 8.05
CA ALA A 333 0.92 -10.21 7.02
C ALA A 333 -0.48 -10.65 6.59
N VAL A 334 -0.68 -10.92 5.29
CA VAL A 334 -1.98 -11.31 4.74
C VAL A 334 -1.88 -12.59 3.92
N SER A 335 -2.91 -13.45 4.03
CA SER A 335 -3.00 -14.71 3.28
C SER A 335 -4.47 -15.15 3.16
N SER A 336 -4.77 -15.97 2.16
CA SER A 336 -6.02 -16.73 2.07
C SER A 336 -5.97 -18.08 2.81
N GLU A 337 -4.80 -18.46 3.31
CA GLU A 337 -4.52 -19.73 3.99
C GLU A 337 -3.72 -19.51 5.26
N SER A 338 -3.59 -20.57 6.09
CA SER A 338 -2.72 -20.55 7.27
C SER A 338 -1.27 -20.21 6.90
N PHE A 339 -0.57 -19.48 7.78
CA PHE A 339 0.82 -19.09 7.60
C PHE A 339 1.76 -20.27 7.88
N VAL A 340 1.96 -21.11 6.86
CA VAL A 340 2.91 -22.23 6.92
C VAL A 340 4.18 -21.88 6.15
N TYR A 341 5.30 -22.49 6.51
CA TYR A 341 6.50 -22.35 5.70
C TYR A 341 6.28 -22.88 4.29
N ARG A 342 6.69 -22.10 3.29
CA ARG A 342 6.73 -22.48 1.88
C ARG A 342 8.15 -22.30 1.38
N ASP A 343 8.77 -23.36 0.85
CA ASP A 343 10.05 -23.22 0.16
C ASP A 343 9.80 -22.73 -1.25
N LEU A 344 9.98 -21.43 -1.45
CA LEU A 344 9.77 -20.78 -2.74
C LEU A 344 10.99 -20.83 -3.65
N ASN A 345 12.15 -21.29 -3.16
CA ASN A 345 13.42 -21.27 -3.90
C ASN A 345 13.45 -22.21 -5.11
N HIS A 346 12.51 -23.16 -5.18
CA HIS A 346 12.38 -24.09 -6.30
C HIS A 346 11.51 -23.55 -7.45
N HIS A 347 10.96 -22.36 -7.31
CA HIS A 347 10.16 -21.74 -8.36
C HIS A 347 11.03 -20.82 -9.22
N ASP A 348 11.10 -21.08 -10.54
CA ASP A 348 11.91 -20.32 -11.52
C ASP A 348 11.63 -18.81 -11.53
N TRP A 349 10.47 -18.39 -10.99
CA TRP A 349 10.12 -16.98 -10.93
C TRP A 349 10.84 -16.20 -9.82
N LEU A 350 11.52 -16.87 -8.88
CA LEU A 350 12.34 -16.21 -7.84
C LEU A 350 13.78 -15.95 -8.29
N GLY A 351 14.31 -16.77 -9.20
CA GLY A 351 15.74 -16.82 -9.54
C GLY A 351 16.14 -16.20 -10.87
N VAL A 352 15.25 -15.96 -11.83
CA VAL A 352 15.61 -15.50 -13.17
C VAL A 352 14.98 -14.15 -13.44
N ALA A 353 15.83 -13.12 -13.64
CA ALA A 353 15.41 -11.89 -14.32
C ALA A 353 15.01 -12.25 -15.75
N PRO A 354 13.97 -11.62 -16.33
CA PRO A 354 13.60 -11.80 -17.71
C PRO A 354 14.70 -11.32 -18.66
#